data_ce0b9d5cdbebfc03e08dd372e121a5ec
#
_entry.id   ce0b9d5cdbebfc03e08dd372e121a5ec
#
_cell.length_a   1.000
_cell.length_b   1.000
_cell.length_c   1.000
_cell.angle_alpha   90.00
_cell.angle_beta   90.00
_cell.angle_gamma   90.00
#
_symmetry.space_group_name_H-M   'P 1'
#
loop_
_entity.id
_entity.type
_entity.pdbx_description
1 polymer ?
#
loop_
_entity_poly.entity_id
_entity_poly.type
_entity_poly.pdbx_seq_one_letter_code
_entity_poly.pdbx_strand_id
1 'polypeptide(L)' 'IPQAKGAIHAWFGILAGAVMFLLNIALLILIISSN' A
#
# COMPACT_ATOMS: atom_id res chain seq x y z
N ILE A 1 7.90 1.63 -25.34
CA ILE A 1 9.05 1.97 -24.52
C ILE A 1 9.49 0.76 -23.74
N PRO A 2 10.69 0.34 -23.93
CA PRO A 2 11.12 -0.96 -23.42
C PRO A 2 11.39 -1.06 -21.95
N GLN A 3 11.73 -0.01 -21.28
CA GLN A 3 12.13 -0.07 -19.89
C GLN A 3 10.97 -0.18 -18.91
N ALA A 4 9.80 -0.45 -19.40
CA ALA A 4 8.62 -0.53 -18.54
C ALA A 4 8.68 -1.71 -17.58
N LYS A 5 9.46 -2.72 -17.90
CA LYS A 5 9.49 -3.94 -17.09
C LYS A 5 9.94 -3.66 -15.65
N GLY A 6 11.06 -2.98 -15.52
CA GLY A 6 11.57 -2.66 -14.19
C GLY A 6 10.66 -1.71 -13.44
N ALA A 7 10.08 -0.75 -14.16
CA ALA A 7 9.20 0.21 -13.54
C ALA A 7 7.93 -0.47 -13.00
N ILE A 8 7.40 -1.42 -13.72
CA ILE A 8 6.20 -2.11 -13.28
C ILE A 8 6.47 -2.86 -11.97
N HIS A 9 7.59 -3.53 -11.88
CA HIS A 9 7.94 -4.25 -10.66
C HIS A 9 8.09 -3.30 -9.48
N ALA A 10 8.76 -2.18 -9.69
CA ALA A 10 8.94 -1.19 -8.64
C ALA A 10 7.58 -0.61 -8.21
N TRP A 11 6.73 -0.33 -9.16
CA TRP A 11 5.40 0.18 -8.87
C TRP A 11 4.59 -0.79 -8.04
N PHE A 12 4.69 -2.07 -8.36
CA PHE A 12 3.97 -3.09 -7.61
C PHE A 12 4.34 -3.07 -6.14
N GLY A 13 5.62 -2.96 -5.85
CA GLY A 13 6.08 -2.89 -4.48
C GLY A 13 5.54 -1.67 -3.75
N ILE A 14 5.60 -0.52 -4.42
CA ILE A 14 5.12 0.72 -3.83
C ILE A 14 3.61 0.65 -3.58
N LEU A 15 2.86 0.16 -4.56
CA LEU A 15 1.42 0.06 -4.42
C LEU A 15 1.04 -0.92 -3.32
N ALA A 16 1.69 -2.05 -3.28
CA ALA A 16 1.42 -3.04 -2.24
C ALA A 16 1.69 -2.47 -0.86
N GLY A 17 2.81 -1.79 -0.70
CA GLY A 17 3.14 -1.16 0.57
C GLY A 17 2.13 -0.10 0.96
N ALA A 18 1.73 0.73 0.00
CA ALA A 18 0.77 1.79 0.28
C ALA A 18 -0.58 1.21 0.72
N VAL A 19 -1.05 0.18 0.03
CA VAL A 19 -2.32 -0.45 0.38
C VAL A 19 -2.25 -1.06 1.78
N MET A 20 -1.18 -1.77 2.08
CA MET A 20 -1.02 -2.35 3.40
C MET A 20 -0.93 -1.28 4.48
N PHE A 21 -0.25 -0.20 4.20
CA PHE A 21 -0.14 0.90 5.14
C PHE A 21 -1.50 1.51 5.44
N LEU A 22 -2.29 1.75 4.42
CA LEU A 22 -3.64 2.29 4.59
C LEU A 22 -4.52 1.34 5.38
N LEU A 23 -4.42 0.05 5.10
CA LEU A 23 -5.19 -0.95 5.84
C LEU A 23 -4.82 -0.94 7.32
N ASN A 24 -3.54 -0.84 7.63
CA ASN A 24 -3.10 -0.79 9.01
C ASN A 24 -3.66 0.44 9.73
N ILE A 25 -3.58 1.59 9.10
CA ILE A 25 -4.11 2.82 9.69
C ILE A 25 -5.62 2.71 9.90
N ALA A 26 -6.31 2.18 8.92
CA ALA A 26 -7.76 2.02 9.03
C ALA A 26 -8.13 1.13 10.20
N LEU A 27 -7.40 0.04 10.38
CA LEU A 27 -7.63 -0.86 11.51
C LEU A 27 -7.39 -0.16 12.84
N LEU A 28 -6.32 0.61 12.93
CA LEU A 28 -6.02 1.34 14.15
C LEU A 28 -7.12 2.34 14.48
N ILE A 29 -7.56 3.07 13.49
CA ILE A 29 -8.63 4.04 13.69
C ILE A 29 -9.91 3.34 14.14
N LEU A 30 -10.21 2.20 13.54
CA LEU A 30 -11.40 1.46 13.89
C LEU A 30 -11.36 0.98 15.33
N ILE A 31 -10.23 0.48 15.76
CA ILE A 31 -10.05 0.03 17.13
C ILE A 31 -10.21 1.19 18.12
N ILE A 32 -9.57 2.30 17.84
CA ILE A 32 -9.65 3.47 18.69
C ILE A 32 -11.07 4.03 18.71
N SER A 33 -11.69 4.10 17.57
CA SER A 33 -13.05 4.63 17.46
C SER A 33 -14.06 3.70 18.13
N SER A 34 -13.81 2.40 18.08
CA SER A 34 -14.69 1.43 18.71
C SER A 34 -14.56 1.45 20.23
N ASN A 35 -13.42 1.90 20.68
CA ASN A 35 -13.18 1.95 22.11
C ASN A 35 -13.64 3.29 22.67
#